data_4334f5ef51d4c9c7adaa15d16263dc6b
#
_entry.id   4334f5ef51d4c9c7adaa15d16263dc6b
#
_cell.length_a   1.000
_cell.length_b   1.000
_cell.length_c   1.000
_cell.angle_alpha   90.00
_cell.angle_beta   90.00
_cell.angle_gamma   90.00
#
_symmetry.space_group_name_H-M   'P 1'
#
loop_
_entity.id
_entity.type
_entity.pdbx_description
1 polymer ?
#
loop_
_entity_poly.entity_id
_entity_poly.type
_entity_poly.pdbx_seq_one_letter_code
_entity_poly.pdbx_strand_id
1 'polypeptide(L)'
;MKKIALIMDGWKRWFTFAWPAGILQRIRQTGEEVSLYIFNSSGGWSCDEEYNTGEYNIYRLPDLREFDGIILDLNNIGYPEVWEDVIRRAKESGVPVISIANEIEDFYYVGINNEKAMRMMIEHLYEKHGCKKYWFVMGPEDNYENVKRIAALRAYMDEKQLTYSESDFYCESFEYQCGVNGFEKLLETHDKGRLPQAIICGNDNIAVGVCEAATAHGYQVPEDFCVTGFDNFDKAAYYEPRISTISHIRENVGIACVDLFLHIWKGEKPDRFYYTDTEGIFWDSCGCMPGEVPDQAEYLKGQVMYGIETARFEDEVFSLEYELLKCNTVREMMYCIPQCIPSLKCDAMYLILDSHMDVYKEQVKLHRSLSFFDEDDFHVEGYPKCMQVKFAYKNGRMLDTDRMEIEGIFPFFEPHKGGTDFLFLPMHFRNRTVGYFVIENAVYLMEKQYLFQVVKTLTNAMENLHKKEKLEYMNQVLSDLYVKDSMTGLYNRMGYQKLSVSYFSIMKEKKVPVLVMFIDLDRLKYINDTYGHEYGDFAIVSIAKAMLKYCAADAIAARTGGDEFIVLEGAKDEMTGRLLAQKIRAELSEVQEKMQLPFQLSASIGCLLYTSPSPRD
;
A
#
# COMPACT_ATOMS: atom_id res chain seq x y z
N MET A 1 4.74 -29.88 -7.26
CA MET A 1 4.67 -28.48 -7.76
C MET A 1 5.72 -27.67 -7.02
N LYS A 2 6.56 -26.94 -7.72
CA LYS A 2 7.59 -26.07 -7.16
C LYS A 2 7.10 -24.63 -7.07
N LYS A 3 7.59 -23.86 -6.11
CA LYS A 3 7.18 -22.47 -5.86
C LYS A 3 8.41 -21.58 -5.83
N ILE A 4 8.38 -20.52 -6.62
CA ILE A 4 9.40 -19.48 -6.64
C ILE A 4 8.82 -18.20 -6.05
N ALA A 5 9.49 -17.63 -5.04
CA ALA A 5 9.24 -16.29 -4.57
C ALA A 5 10.12 -15.31 -5.33
N LEU A 6 9.54 -14.27 -5.90
CA LEU A 6 10.26 -13.13 -6.47
C LEU A 6 9.96 -11.91 -5.61
N ILE A 7 10.97 -11.37 -4.94
CA ILE A 7 10.90 -10.11 -4.20
C ILE A 7 11.53 -9.03 -5.07
N MET A 8 10.75 -8.01 -5.42
CA MET A 8 11.22 -6.97 -6.34
C MET A 8 10.61 -5.62 -6.01
N ASP A 9 11.37 -4.57 -6.31
CA ASP A 9 10.92 -3.19 -6.35
C ASP A 9 10.96 -2.67 -7.78
N GLY A 10 9.93 -2.05 -8.22
CA GLY A 10 10.01 -1.45 -9.54
C GLY A 10 8.75 -1.34 -10.37
N TRP A 11 7.62 -1.14 -9.76
CA TRP A 11 6.43 -0.75 -10.48
C TRP A 11 6.64 0.39 -11.46
N LYS A 12 7.49 1.34 -11.09
CA LYS A 12 7.77 2.54 -11.84
C LYS A 12 8.74 2.31 -13.00
N ARG A 13 9.43 1.16 -13.02
CA ARG A 13 10.48 0.89 -14.00
C ARG A 13 9.99 -0.16 -14.99
N TRP A 14 9.58 0.28 -16.16
CA TRP A 14 9.07 -0.55 -17.25
C TRP A 14 9.98 -1.74 -17.62
N PHE A 15 11.28 -1.67 -17.36
CA PHE A 15 12.21 -2.75 -17.68
C PHE A 15 12.22 -3.90 -16.65
N THR A 16 11.74 -3.69 -15.43
CA THR A 16 11.71 -4.76 -14.40
C THR A 16 10.68 -5.85 -14.74
N PHE A 17 9.69 -5.53 -15.58
CA PHE A 17 8.75 -6.49 -16.14
C PHE A 17 9.43 -7.63 -16.91
N ALA A 18 10.57 -7.39 -17.55
CA ALA A 18 11.24 -8.37 -18.38
C ALA A 18 11.68 -9.62 -17.60
N TRP A 19 12.05 -9.47 -16.33
CA TRP A 19 12.47 -10.61 -15.51
C TRP A 19 11.34 -11.58 -15.20
N PRO A 20 10.19 -11.18 -14.60
CA PRO A 20 9.06 -12.08 -14.45
C PRO A 20 8.54 -12.63 -15.78
N ALA A 21 8.58 -11.86 -16.86
CA ALA A 21 8.22 -12.34 -18.20
C ALA A 21 9.14 -13.49 -18.66
N GLY A 22 10.45 -13.33 -18.53
CA GLY A 22 11.45 -14.35 -18.83
C GLY A 22 11.30 -15.60 -17.95
N ILE A 23 11.06 -15.43 -16.65
CA ILE A 23 10.79 -16.54 -15.71
C ILE A 23 9.58 -17.34 -16.19
N LEU A 24 8.45 -16.68 -16.46
CA LEU A 24 7.22 -17.35 -16.90
C LEU A 24 7.36 -17.99 -18.27
N GLN A 25 8.05 -17.32 -19.20
CA GLN A 25 8.37 -17.90 -20.50
C GLN A 25 9.11 -19.22 -20.35
N ARG A 26 10.13 -19.26 -19.49
CA ARG A 26 10.94 -20.46 -19.28
C ARG A 26 10.18 -21.57 -18.58
N ILE A 27 9.40 -21.25 -17.54
CA ILE A 27 8.53 -22.21 -16.86
C ILE A 27 7.58 -22.89 -17.87
N ARG A 28 6.94 -22.11 -18.74
CA ARG A 28 6.03 -22.65 -19.78
C ARG A 28 6.75 -23.51 -20.81
N GLN A 29 7.97 -23.16 -21.17
CA GLN A 29 8.80 -23.94 -22.13
C GLN A 29 9.25 -25.29 -21.55
N THR A 30 9.56 -25.34 -20.25
CA THR A 30 10.03 -26.58 -19.59
C THR A 30 8.90 -27.57 -19.35
N GLY A 31 7.66 -27.10 -19.24
CA GLY A 31 6.49 -27.91 -18.88
C GLY A 31 6.50 -28.39 -17.43
N GLU A 32 7.41 -27.86 -16.60
CA GLU A 32 7.50 -28.19 -15.18
C GLU A 32 6.36 -27.52 -14.39
N GLU A 33 5.91 -28.18 -13.32
CA GLU A 33 4.88 -27.64 -12.43
C GLU A 33 5.51 -26.64 -11.44
N VAL A 34 5.75 -25.42 -11.90
CA VAL A 34 6.30 -24.31 -11.12
C VAL A 34 5.32 -23.15 -11.12
N SER A 35 5.09 -22.53 -9.97
CA SER A 35 4.31 -21.29 -9.83
C SER A 35 5.20 -20.16 -9.33
N LEU A 36 4.94 -18.95 -9.83
CA LEU A 36 5.69 -17.73 -9.50
C LEU A 36 4.85 -16.83 -8.58
N TYR A 37 5.40 -16.49 -7.42
CA TYR A 37 4.81 -15.59 -6.43
C TYR A 37 5.63 -14.31 -6.38
N ILE A 38 5.06 -13.21 -6.85
CA ILE A 38 5.74 -11.92 -7.01
C ILE A 38 5.29 -10.99 -5.90
N PHE A 39 6.20 -10.66 -4.99
CA PHE A 39 5.98 -9.66 -3.94
C PHE A 39 6.58 -8.34 -4.41
N ASN A 40 5.72 -7.46 -4.90
CA ASN A 40 6.14 -6.25 -5.59
C ASN A 40 5.75 -4.99 -4.80
N SER A 41 6.72 -4.11 -4.58
CA SER A 41 6.49 -2.78 -4.01
C SER A 41 6.65 -1.69 -5.07
N SER A 42 6.14 -0.51 -4.77
CA SER A 42 6.41 0.72 -5.51
C SER A 42 7.14 1.75 -4.64
N GLY A 43 7.94 1.28 -3.67
CA GLY A 43 8.64 2.15 -2.73
C GLY A 43 9.73 3.01 -3.36
N GLY A 44 10.22 3.99 -2.59
CA GLY A 44 11.35 4.85 -2.99
C GLY A 44 11.04 5.95 -4.01
N TRP A 45 9.79 6.13 -4.44
CA TRP A 45 9.41 7.16 -5.40
C TRP A 45 8.69 8.37 -4.77
N SER A 46 8.07 8.17 -3.61
CA SER A 46 7.36 9.24 -2.89
C SER A 46 8.34 10.08 -2.07
N CYS A 47 8.06 11.38 -1.95
CA CYS A 47 8.74 12.22 -0.97
C CYS A 47 8.21 12.01 0.46
N ASP A 48 7.17 11.20 0.64
CA ASP A 48 6.63 10.75 1.93
C ASP A 48 7.30 9.43 2.34
N GLU A 49 8.24 9.49 3.28
CA GLU A 49 8.98 8.32 3.76
C GLU A 49 8.08 7.28 4.45
N GLU A 50 7.01 7.73 5.13
CA GLU A 50 6.04 6.82 5.73
C GLU A 50 5.31 6.01 4.66
N TYR A 51 4.98 6.64 3.52
CA TYR A 51 4.38 5.95 2.39
C TYR A 51 5.32 4.88 1.83
N ASN A 52 6.59 5.22 1.60
CA ASN A 52 7.57 4.27 1.08
C ASN A 52 7.77 3.08 2.04
N THR A 53 7.79 3.33 3.35
CA THR A 53 7.87 2.28 4.37
C THR A 53 6.66 1.33 4.29
N GLY A 54 5.47 1.86 4.11
CA GLY A 54 4.24 1.07 3.93
C GLY A 54 4.30 0.13 2.72
N GLU A 55 4.84 0.62 1.60
CA GLU A 55 5.04 -0.18 0.39
C GLU A 55 5.93 -1.40 0.63
N TYR A 56 7.03 -1.24 1.37
CA TYR A 56 7.98 -2.32 1.62
C TYR A 56 7.49 -3.40 2.59
N ASN A 57 6.39 -3.18 3.31
CA ASN A 57 5.81 -4.20 4.17
C ASN A 57 5.39 -5.46 3.41
N ILE A 58 5.13 -5.38 2.10
CA ILE A 58 4.77 -6.54 1.28
C ILE A 58 5.83 -7.64 1.33
N TYR A 59 7.10 -7.29 1.51
CA TYR A 59 8.19 -8.25 1.60
C TYR A 59 8.15 -9.08 2.90
N ARG A 60 7.44 -8.60 3.94
CA ARG A 60 7.24 -9.31 5.20
C ARG A 60 6.03 -10.25 5.20
N LEU A 61 5.23 -10.22 4.14
CA LEU A 61 4.07 -11.09 4.01
C LEU A 61 4.44 -12.58 3.89
N PRO A 62 5.40 -13.01 3.01
CA PRO A 62 5.70 -14.41 2.83
C PRO A 62 6.56 -15.02 3.95
N ASP A 63 6.24 -16.25 4.35
CA ASP A 63 7.23 -17.12 5.00
C ASP A 63 8.09 -17.74 3.91
N LEU A 64 9.33 -17.27 3.79
CA LEU A 64 10.23 -17.67 2.72
C LEU A 64 10.63 -19.16 2.79
N ARG A 65 10.42 -19.84 3.93
CA ARG A 65 10.66 -21.28 4.11
C ARG A 65 9.67 -22.16 3.35
N GLU A 66 8.54 -21.61 2.93
CA GLU A 66 7.49 -22.33 2.21
C GLU A 66 7.74 -22.41 0.70
N PHE A 67 8.82 -21.81 0.22
CA PHE A 67 9.20 -21.78 -1.20
C PHE A 67 10.30 -22.77 -1.51
N ASP A 68 10.44 -23.14 -2.79
CA ASP A 68 11.50 -24.00 -3.29
C ASP A 68 12.66 -23.23 -3.91
N GLY A 69 12.46 -21.93 -4.17
CA GLY A 69 13.46 -21.01 -4.67
C GLY A 69 13.06 -19.56 -4.40
N ILE A 70 14.05 -18.70 -4.16
CA ILE A 70 13.86 -17.27 -3.91
C ILE A 70 14.68 -16.48 -4.91
N ILE A 71 14.07 -15.51 -5.57
CA ILE A 71 14.74 -14.53 -6.44
C ILE A 71 14.61 -13.16 -5.80
N LEU A 72 15.73 -12.44 -5.68
CA LEU A 72 15.80 -11.10 -5.11
C LEU A 72 16.25 -10.10 -6.16
N ASP A 73 15.41 -9.10 -6.43
CA ASP A 73 15.75 -7.88 -7.13
C ASP A 73 15.68 -6.69 -6.17
N LEU A 74 16.81 -6.40 -5.51
CA LEU A 74 16.90 -5.39 -4.47
C LEU A 74 17.61 -4.11 -4.96
N ASN A 75 18.02 -4.04 -6.23
CA ASN A 75 18.88 -2.96 -6.75
C ASN A 75 18.25 -1.56 -6.65
N ASN A 76 16.95 -1.48 -6.51
CA ASN A 76 16.20 -0.22 -6.48
C ASN A 76 15.69 0.17 -5.10
N ILE A 77 15.96 -0.64 -4.07
CA ILE A 77 15.52 -0.36 -2.70
C ILE A 77 16.54 0.57 -2.05
N GLY A 78 16.15 1.84 -1.83
CA GLY A 78 16.99 2.86 -1.22
C GLY A 78 17.01 2.85 0.32
N TYR A 79 16.44 1.81 0.96
CA TYR A 79 16.30 1.70 2.42
C TYR A 79 17.15 0.52 2.93
N PRO A 80 18.32 0.77 3.55
CA PRO A 80 19.23 -0.27 4.00
C PRO A 80 18.60 -1.28 4.94
N GLU A 81 17.75 -0.84 5.86
CA GLU A 81 17.06 -1.70 6.82
C GLU A 81 16.09 -2.69 6.16
N VAL A 82 15.44 -2.30 5.07
CA VAL A 82 14.57 -3.19 4.28
C VAL A 82 15.42 -4.25 3.58
N TRP A 83 16.53 -3.81 3.02
CA TRP A 83 17.48 -4.65 2.31
C TRP A 83 18.08 -5.73 3.24
N GLU A 84 18.55 -5.29 4.42
CA GLU A 84 19.10 -6.17 5.45
C GLU A 84 18.06 -7.18 5.96
N ASP A 85 16.82 -6.76 6.20
CA ASP A 85 15.73 -7.65 6.65
C ASP A 85 15.43 -8.73 5.62
N VAL A 86 15.29 -8.37 4.35
CA VAL A 86 15.01 -9.32 3.26
C VAL A 86 16.15 -10.33 3.11
N ILE A 87 17.41 -9.88 3.11
CA ILE A 87 18.59 -10.77 3.00
C ILE A 87 18.67 -11.71 4.19
N ARG A 88 18.51 -11.20 5.42
CA ARG A 88 18.52 -12.00 6.63
C ARG A 88 17.47 -13.12 6.57
N ARG A 89 16.23 -12.79 6.25
CA ARG A 89 15.14 -13.76 6.14
C ARG A 89 15.36 -14.77 5.02
N ALA A 90 15.92 -14.34 3.89
CA ALA A 90 16.26 -15.22 2.79
C ALA A 90 17.37 -16.22 3.21
N LYS A 91 18.42 -15.77 3.93
CA LYS A 91 19.47 -16.67 4.49
C LYS A 91 18.91 -17.65 5.53
N GLU A 92 18.06 -17.17 6.44
CA GLU A 92 17.43 -17.99 7.49
C GLU A 92 16.44 -19.03 6.94
N SER A 93 15.94 -18.84 5.72
CA SER A 93 14.99 -19.77 5.10
C SER A 93 15.60 -21.14 4.76
N GLY A 94 16.89 -21.18 4.49
CA GLY A 94 17.58 -22.39 4.01
C GLY A 94 17.22 -22.78 2.57
N VAL A 95 16.47 -21.97 1.86
CA VAL A 95 16.04 -22.18 0.47
C VAL A 95 17.12 -21.62 -0.48
N PRO A 96 17.34 -22.22 -1.68
CA PRO A 96 18.23 -21.63 -2.67
C PRO A 96 17.80 -20.22 -3.06
N VAL A 97 18.74 -19.27 -2.99
CA VAL A 97 18.50 -17.84 -3.28
C VAL A 97 19.32 -17.40 -4.49
N ILE A 98 18.67 -16.74 -5.43
CA ILE A 98 19.30 -16.07 -6.59
C ILE A 98 19.12 -14.57 -6.41
N SER A 99 20.19 -13.80 -6.46
CA SER A 99 20.18 -12.35 -6.54
C SER A 99 20.33 -11.90 -7.98
N ILE A 100 19.43 -11.01 -8.43
CA ILE A 100 19.51 -10.38 -9.73
C ILE A 100 20.16 -9.01 -9.56
N ALA A 101 21.05 -8.65 -10.48
CA ALA A 101 21.70 -7.34 -10.59
C ALA A 101 22.63 -6.94 -9.41
N ASN A 102 22.51 -7.56 -8.25
CA ASN A 102 23.38 -7.34 -7.07
C ASN A 102 24.08 -8.62 -6.68
N GLU A 103 25.41 -8.57 -6.51
CA GLU A 103 26.16 -9.67 -5.94
C GLU A 103 26.03 -9.64 -4.41
N ILE A 104 25.37 -10.67 -3.84
CA ILE A 104 25.18 -10.82 -2.40
C ILE A 104 25.94 -12.08 -1.95
N GLU A 105 26.72 -11.96 -0.88
CA GLU A 105 27.47 -13.08 -0.31
C GLU A 105 26.54 -14.25 0.03
N ASP A 106 26.99 -15.46 -0.26
CA ASP A 106 26.28 -16.75 -0.09
C ASP A 106 25.11 -17.02 -1.04
N PHE A 107 24.70 -16.08 -1.88
CA PHE A 107 23.65 -16.29 -2.88
C PHE A 107 24.21 -16.57 -4.27
N TYR A 108 23.44 -17.22 -5.10
CA TYR A 108 23.72 -17.28 -6.54
C TYR A 108 23.48 -15.91 -7.16
N TYR A 109 24.26 -15.56 -8.15
CA TYR A 109 24.12 -14.31 -8.90
C TYR A 109 23.74 -14.62 -10.34
N VAL A 110 22.71 -13.93 -10.84
CA VAL A 110 22.34 -13.92 -12.26
C VAL A 110 22.24 -12.46 -12.72
N GLY A 111 22.99 -12.11 -13.74
CA GLY A 111 23.00 -10.75 -14.27
C GLY A 111 23.91 -10.61 -15.48
N ILE A 112 24.32 -9.39 -15.79
CA ILE A 112 25.28 -9.10 -16.88
C ILE A 112 26.69 -8.95 -16.32
N ASN A 113 27.68 -9.25 -17.16
CA ASN A 113 29.06 -8.93 -16.85
C ASN A 113 29.33 -7.46 -17.21
N ASN A 114 29.07 -6.56 -16.26
CA ASN A 114 29.24 -5.12 -16.42
C ASN A 114 30.67 -4.72 -16.81
N GLU A 115 31.69 -5.44 -16.28
CA GLU A 115 33.09 -5.20 -16.58
C GLU A 115 33.37 -5.49 -18.06
N LYS A 116 33.00 -6.68 -18.54
CA LYS A 116 33.18 -7.06 -19.95
C LYS A 116 32.40 -6.12 -20.88
N ALA A 117 31.18 -5.73 -20.51
CA ALA A 117 30.30 -4.87 -21.31
C ALA A 117 30.89 -3.46 -21.46
N MET A 118 31.30 -2.82 -20.35
CA MET A 118 31.89 -1.49 -20.42
C MET A 118 33.27 -1.48 -21.06
N ARG A 119 34.04 -2.55 -20.85
CA ARG A 119 35.32 -2.72 -21.56
C ARG A 119 35.11 -2.76 -23.08
N MET A 120 34.12 -3.50 -23.55
CA MET A 120 33.77 -3.57 -24.99
C MET A 120 33.46 -2.16 -25.54
N MET A 121 32.73 -1.34 -24.80
CA MET A 121 32.39 0.03 -25.19
C MET A 121 33.63 0.94 -25.30
N ILE A 122 34.42 1.05 -24.26
CA ILE A 122 35.59 1.91 -24.24
C ILE A 122 36.68 1.44 -25.21
N GLU A 123 36.86 0.12 -25.37
CA GLU A 123 37.79 -0.50 -26.32
C GLU A 123 37.43 -0.16 -27.76
N HIS A 124 36.13 -0.20 -28.11
CA HIS A 124 35.64 0.23 -29.43
C HIS A 124 35.97 1.70 -29.70
N LEU A 125 35.71 2.60 -28.75
CA LEU A 125 36.03 4.03 -28.90
C LEU A 125 37.54 4.29 -29.02
N TYR A 126 38.34 3.55 -28.27
CA TYR A 126 39.81 3.69 -28.30
C TYR A 126 40.42 3.13 -29.57
N GLU A 127 40.07 1.87 -29.92
CA GLU A 127 40.75 1.17 -31.03
C GLU A 127 40.23 1.61 -32.41
N LYS A 128 38.90 1.83 -32.53
CA LYS A 128 38.30 2.16 -33.81
C LYS A 128 38.22 3.67 -34.10
N HIS A 129 37.96 4.47 -33.07
CA HIS A 129 37.81 5.92 -33.21
C HIS A 129 39.02 6.71 -32.70
N GLY A 130 40.02 6.06 -32.09
CA GLY A 130 41.23 6.71 -31.58
C GLY A 130 40.99 7.64 -30.39
N CYS A 131 39.88 7.51 -29.71
CA CYS A 131 39.54 8.34 -28.55
C CYS A 131 40.51 8.11 -27.39
N LYS A 132 41.04 9.16 -26.79
CA LYS A 132 41.99 9.12 -25.67
C LYS A 132 41.57 10.03 -24.52
N LYS A 133 40.60 10.92 -24.73
CA LYS A 133 40.04 11.83 -23.74
C LYS A 133 38.54 11.57 -23.62
N TYR A 134 38.11 11.30 -22.43
CA TYR A 134 36.72 10.89 -22.13
C TYR A 134 36.10 11.79 -21.10
N TRP A 135 34.81 11.91 -21.15
CA TRP A 135 33.90 12.40 -20.09
C TRP A 135 32.90 11.32 -19.78
N PHE A 136 32.58 11.15 -18.53
CA PHE A 136 31.68 10.06 -18.07
C PHE A 136 30.48 10.65 -17.38
N VAL A 137 29.27 10.33 -17.87
CA VAL A 137 28.00 10.72 -17.26
C VAL A 137 27.31 9.44 -16.82
N MET A 138 27.35 9.19 -15.52
CA MET A 138 27.07 7.89 -14.94
C MET A 138 25.85 7.94 -14.01
N GLY A 139 25.31 6.78 -13.63
CA GLY A 139 24.25 6.65 -12.66
C GLY A 139 24.68 6.95 -11.22
N PRO A 140 23.82 6.63 -10.22
CA PRO A 140 24.11 6.86 -8.80
C PRO A 140 25.39 6.15 -8.35
N GLU A 141 26.16 6.80 -7.49
CA GLU A 141 27.45 6.29 -6.99
C GLU A 141 27.33 5.01 -6.16
N ASP A 142 26.19 4.81 -5.50
CA ASP A 142 25.89 3.65 -4.65
C ASP A 142 25.22 2.48 -5.40
N ASN A 143 24.86 2.66 -6.67
CA ASN A 143 24.27 1.59 -7.47
C ASN A 143 25.33 0.55 -7.86
N TYR A 144 25.10 -0.70 -7.52
CA TYR A 144 26.05 -1.79 -7.73
C TYR A 144 26.55 -1.91 -9.18
N GLU A 145 25.63 -1.91 -10.16
CA GLU A 145 26.00 -2.03 -11.57
C GLU A 145 26.82 -0.82 -12.03
N ASN A 146 26.45 0.39 -11.59
CA ASN A 146 27.17 1.61 -11.89
C ASN A 146 28.59 1.58 -11.32
N VAL A 147 28.76 1.12 -10.08
CA VAL A 147 30.10 0.94 -9.45
C VAL A 147 30.97 0.00 -10.29
N LYS A 148 30.44 -1.13 -10.76
CA LYS A 148 31.15 -2.08 -11.61
C LYS A 148 31.50 -1.47 -12.98
N ARG A 149 30.57 -0.71 -13.58
CA ARG A 149 30.79 0.00 -14.85
C ARG A 149 31.93 1.01 -14.72
N ILE A 150 31.91 1.87 -13.69
CA ILE A 150 32.97 2.84 -13.43
C ILE A 150 34.32 2.17 -13.17
N ALA A 151 34.33 1.11 -12.35
CA ALA A 151 35.56 0.36 -12.08
C ALA A 151 36.18 -0.23 -13.36
N ALA A 152 35.36 -0.76 -14.27
CA ALA A 152 35.82 -1.27 -15.56
C ALA A 152 36.45 -0.18 -16.45
N LEU A 153 35.83 1.01 -16.49
CA LEU A 153 36.35 2.16 -17.24
C LEU A 153 37.71 2.60 -16.70
N ARG A 154 37.82 2.76 -15.36
CA ARG A 154 39.10 3.12 -14.72
C ARG A 154 40.17 2.08 -15.01
N ALA A 155 39.89 0.81 -14.85
CA ALA A 155 40.82 -0.29 -15.09
C ALA A 155 41.33 -0.30 -16.54
N TYR A 156 40.44 -0.03 -17.53
CA TYR A 156 40.85 0.05 -18.92
C TYR A 156 41.76 1.28 -19.20
N MET A 157 41.43 2.43 -18.63
CA MET A 157 42.23 3.65 -18.78
C MET A 157 43.62 3.51 -18.17
N ASP A 158 43.71 2.87 -17.00
CA ASP A 158 44.98 2.55 -16.34
C ASP A 158 45.82 1.59 -17.19
N GLU A 159 45.21 0.52 -17.75
CA GLU A 159 45.85 -0.44 -18.65
C GLU A 159 46.45 0.25 -19.89
N LYS A 160 45.72 1.20 -20.48
CA LYS A 160 46.16 1.93 -21.66
C LYS A 160 46.98 3.20 -21.35
N GLN A 161 47.24 3.46 -20.06
CA GLN A 161 47.98 4.64 -19.58
C GLN A 161 47.35 5.97 -20.03
N LEU A 162 46.02 6.03 -20.07
CA LEU A 162 45.24 7.22 -20.38
C LEU A 162 45.13 8.12 -19.15
N THR A 163 45.19 9.43 -19.36
CA THR A 163 45.05 10.40 -18.27
C THR A 163 43.58 10.68 -18.02
N TYR A 164 43.16 10.60 -16.78
CA TYR A 164 41.84 11.00 -16.28
C TYR A 164 41.91 11.51 -14.85
N SER A 165 40.87 12.20 -14.42
CA SER A 165 40.68 12.64 -13.04
C SER A 165 39.30 12.26 -12.53
N GLU A 166 39.08 12.28 -11.21
CA GLU A 166 37.75 12.02 -10.62
C GLU A 166 36.71 13.06 -11.09
N SER A 167 37.16 14.28 -11.44
CA SER A 167 36.26 15.30 -11.97
C SER A 167 35.74 15.02 -13.38
N ASP A 168 36.28 14.01 -14.07
CA ASP A 168 35.80 13.60 -15.39
C ASP A 168 34.58 12.66 -15.28
N PHE A 169 34.23 12.24 -14.06
CA PHE A 169 33.04 11.44 -13.77
C PHE A 169 31.95 12.30 -13.13
N TYR A 170 30.85 12.48 -13.84
CA TYR A 170 29.63 13.06 -13.31
C TYR A 170 28.63 11.94 -12.97
N CYS A 171 28.23 11.83 -11.72
CA CYS A 171 27.32 10.79 -11.23
C CYS A 171 26.11 11.43 -10.57
N GLU A 172 24.88 11.02 -10.99
CA GLU A 172 23.65 11.56 -10.41
C GLU A 172 22.53 10.50 -10.43
N SER A 173 21.90 10.25 -11.58
CA SER A 173 20.77 9.33 -11.75
C SER A 173 20.85 8.62 -13.11
N PHE A 174 19.96 7.65 -13.34
CA PHE A 174 19.81 7.00 -14.66
C PHE A 174 18.77 7.70 -15.56
N GLU A 175 18.35 8.89 -15.21
CA GLU A 175 17.31 9.64 -15.91
C GLU A 175 17.91 10.57 -16.99
N TYR A 176 17.08 10.96 -17.93
CA TYR A 176 17.42 11.90 -19.01
C TYR A 176 18.07 13.20 -18.47
N GLN A 177 17.54 13.75 -17.36
CA GLN A 177 18.04 14.99 -16.80
C GLN A 177 19.52 14.91 -16.34
N CYS A 178 19.96 13.74 -15.89
CA CYS A 178 21.37 13.52 -15.56
C CYS A 178 22.29 13.76 -16.78
N GLY A 179 21.85 13.35 -17.98
CA GLY A 179 22.56 13.60 -19.22
C GLY A 179 22.70 15.09 -19.51
N VAL A 180 21.61 15.84 -19.37
CA VAL A 180 21.60 17.30 -19.53
C VAL A 180 22.55 17.97 -18.53
N ASN A 181 22.39 17.66 -17.24
CA ASN A 181 23.20 18.24 -16.16
C ASN A 181 24.70 17.89 -16.31
N GLY A 182 25.00 16.64 -16.69
CA GLY A 182 26.36 16.16 -16.90
C GLY A 182 27.06 16.86 -18.08
N PHE A 183 26.31 17.19 -19.13
CA PHE A 183 26.85 17.99 -20.24
C PHE A 183 27.04 19.46 -19.86
N GLU A 184 26.11 20.05 -19.14
CA GLU A 184 26.29 21.42 -18.61
C GLU A 184 27.53 21.50 -17.71
N LYS A 185 27.73 20.49 -16.85
CA LYS A 185 28.91 20.39 -15.99
C LYS A 185 30.21 20.27 -16.78
N LEU A 186 30.20 19.54 -17.89
CA LEU A 186 31.33 19.46 -18.81
C LEU A 186 31.71 20.87 -19.34
N LEU A 187 30.73 21.68 -19.77
CA LEU A 187 30.95 23.03 -20.29
C LEU A 187 31.46 24.02 -19.23
N GLU A 188 31.07 23.82 -17.95
CA GLU A 188 31.62 24.61 -16.84
C GLU A 188 33.09 24.32 -16.55
N THR A 189 33.51 23.07 -16.71
CA THR A 189 34.84 22.58 -16.32
C THR A 189 35.87 22.63 -17.44
N HIS A 190 35.42 22.70 -18.70
CA HIS A 190 36.27 22.64 -19.87
C HIS A 190 36.10 23.87 -20.78
N ASP A 191 37.21 24.47 -21.20
CA ASP A 191 37.19 25.50 -22.23
C ASP A 191 36.74 24.95 -23.58
N LYS A 192 36.04 25.74 -24.41
CA LYS A 192 35.51 25.38 -25.73
C LYS A 192 36.52 24.71 -26.69
N GLY A 193 37.80 24.78 -26.42
CA GLY A 193 38.87 24.16 -27.22
C GLY A 193 39.46 22.88 -26.63
N ARG A 194 38.89 22.35 -25.55
CA ARG A 194 39.42 21.18 -24.82
C ARG A 194 38.36 20.12 -24.52
N LEU A 195 37.35 20.01 -25.36
CA LEU A 195 36.30 18.98 -25.19
C LEU A 195 36.88 17.57 -25.23
N PRO A 196 36.23 16.60 -24.55
CA PRO A 196 36.55 15.19 -24.67
C PRO A 196 36.31 14.72 -26.11
N GLN A 197 36.92 13.61 -26.51
CA GLN A 197 36.68 12.99 -27.82
C GLN A 197 35.45 12.05 -27.77
N ALA A 198 35.12 11.58 -26.58
CA ALA A 198 33.91 10.77 -26.36
C ALA A 198 33.32 11.03 -24.97
N ILE A 199 31.98 10.95 -24.92
CA ILE A 199 31.19 10.98 -23.70
C ILE A 199 30.57 9.58 -23.54
N ILE A 200 30.95 8.88 -22.47
CA ILE A 200 30.41 7.55 -22.14
C ILE A 200 29.34 7.72 -21.08
N CYS A 201 28.12 7.27 -21.39
CA CYS A 201 26.96 7.41 -20.52
C CYS A 201 26.62 6.10 -19.83
N GLY A 202 26.12 6.20 -18.60
CA GLY A 202 25.71 5.03 -17.80
C GLY A 202 24.53 4.26 -18.40
N ASN A 203 23.65 4.92 -19.15
CA ASN A 203 22.60 4.30 -19.94
C ASN A 203 22.16 5.18 -21.13
N ASP A 204 21.20 4.69 -21.93
CA ASP A 204 20.74 5.39 -23.14
C ASP A 204 19.88 6.62 -22.83
N ASN A 205 19.16 6.68 -21.70
CA ASN A 205 18.43 7.90 -21.32
C ASN A 205 19.40 9.06 -21.06
N ILE A 206 20.50 8.77 -20.37
CA ILE A 206 21.57 9.74 -20.12
C ILE A 206 22.18 10.18 -21.46
N ALA A 207 22.45 9.23 -22.37
CA ALA A 207 23.04 9.52 -23.67
C ALA A 207 22.16 10.45 -24.53
N VAL A 208 20.85 10.21 -24.55
CA VAL A 208 19.88 11.11 -25.21
C VAL A 208 19.90 12.49 -24.57
N GLY A 209 19.94 12.58 -23.22
CA GLY A 209 20.04 13.86 -22.52
C GLY A 209 21.31 14.65 -22.87
N VAL A 210 22.46 13.96 -23.01
CA VAL A 210 23.73 14.56 -23.46
C VAL A 210 23.62 15.08 -24.90
N CYS A 211 23.02 14.28 -25.81
CA CYS A 211 22.87 14.69 -27.22
C CYS A 211 21.96 15.92 -27.37
N GLU A 212 20.83 15.96 -26.63
CA GLU A 212 19.93 17.13 -26.64
C GLU A 212 20.61 18.40 -26.12
N ALA A 213 21.30 18.29 -24.97
CA ALA A 213 22.05 19.41 -24.41
C ALA A 213 23.18 19.88 -25.35
N ALA A 214 23.90 18.95 -25.95
CA ALA A 214 24.94 19.26 -26.96
C ALA A 214 24.35 20.03 -28.13
N THR A 215 23.25 19.57 -28.70
CA THR A 215 22.54 20.22 -29.81
C THR A 215 22.08 21.63 -29.43
N ALA A 216 21.53 21.82 -28.22
CA ALA A 216 21.09 23.10 -27.71
C ALA A 216 22.26 24.12 -27.61
N HIS A 217 23.48 23.65 -27.36
CA HIS A 217 24.69 24.45 -27.32
C HIS A 217 25.43 24.57 -28.66
N GLY A 218 24.87 24.00 -29.74
CA GLY A 218 25.40 24.10 -31.10
C GLY A 218 26.52 23.11 -31.42
N TYR A 219 26.67 22.04 -30.63
CA TYR A 219 27.58 20.94 -30.93
C TYR A 219 26.86 19.85 -31.73
N GLN A 220 27.66 19.10 -32.50
CA GLN A 220 27.16 17.99 -33.34
C GLN A 220 27.79 16.68 -32.89
N VAL A 221 26.94 15.65 -32.76
CA VAL A 221 27.34 14.28 -32.46
C VAL A 221 27.14 13.44 -33.73
N PRO A 222 28.19 12.78 -34.22
CA PRO A 222 29.50 12.49 -33.59
C PRO A 222 30.63 13.45 -33.97
N GLU A 223 30.40 14.51 -34.77
CA GLU A 223 31.43 15.35 -35.39
C GLU A 223 32.33 16.05 -34.37
N ASP A 224 31.78 16.57 -33.28
CA ASP A 224 32.52 17.24 -32.21
C ASP A 224 33.05 16.24 -31.17
N PHE A 225 32.26 15.23 -30.83
CA PHE A 225 32.61 14.15 -29.93
C PHE A 225 31.62 12.97 -30.09
N CYS A 226 32.09 11.74 -29.83
CA CYS A 226 31.24 10.58 -29.78
C CYS A 226 30.39 10.55 -28.50
N VAL A 227 29.17 9.97 -28.56
CA VAL A 227 28.34 9.70 -27.40
C VAL A 227 27.94 8.21 -27.40
N THR A 228 28.01 7.57 -26.24
CA THR A 228 27.57 6.17 -26.10
C THR A 228 26.71 5.99 -24.89
N GLY A 229 25.73 5.05 -24.96
CA GLY A 229 24.83 4.67 -23.90
C GLY A 229 25.04 3.23 -23.42
N PHE A 230 24.04 2.68 -22.79
CA PHE A 230 23.99 1.31 -22.28
C PHE A 230 22.51 0.89 -22.16
N ASP A 231 22.22 -0.38 -22.21
CA ASP A 231 20.91 -1.03 -22.05
C ASP A 231 20.12 -1.27 -23.33
N ASN A 232 20.45 -0.68 -24.47
CA ASN A 232 19.75 -0.80 -25.74
C ASN A 232 18.24 -0.55 -25.60
N PHE A 233 17.85 0.57 -25.03
CA PHE A 233 16.46 0.98 -25.03
C PHE A 233 15.97 1.24 -26.46
N ASP A 234 14.71 0.96 -26.74
CA ASP A 234 14.11 1.22 -28.06
C ASP A 234 14.40 2.64 -28.54
N LYS A 235 14.42 3.61 -27.65
CA LYS A 235 14.76 5.01 -27.93
C LYS A 235 16.15 5.18 -28.56
N ALA A 236 17.13 4.38 -28.15
CA ALA A 236 18.50 4.47 -28.65
C ALA A 236 18.58 4.25 -30.16
N ALA A 237 17.79 3.28 -30.67
CA ALA A 237 17.76 2.91 -32.07
C ALA A 237 17.02 3.90 -32.99
N TYR A 238 16.11 4.72 -32.42
CA TYR A 238 15.23 5.63 -33.19
C TYR A 238 15.46 7.10 -32.89
N TYR A 239 16.35 7.42 -31.96
CA TYR A 239 16.85 8.77 -31.73
C TYR A 239 17.82 9.17 -32.85
N GLU A 240 18.00 10.45 -33.12
CA GLU A 240 18.97 10.94 -34.11
C GLU A 240 19.96 11.93 -33.44
N PRO A 241 21.29 11.59 -33.41
CA PRO A 241 21.93 10.39 -33.98
C PRO A 241 21.60 9.13 -33.16
N ARG A 242 21.46 7.96 -33.81
CA ARG A 242 21.21 6.67 -33.13
C ARG A 242 22.32 6.37 -32.13
N ILE A 243 21.93 6.05 -30.91
CA ILE A 243 22.84 5.89 -29.78
C ILE A 243 23.56 4.55 -29.85
N SER A 244 24.88 4.59 -29.92
CA SER A 244 25.74 3.41 -29.74
C SER A 244 25.63 2.92 -28.32
N THR A 245 25.36 1.63 -28.12
CA THR A 245 24.93 1.08 -26.84
C THR A 245 25.42 -0.35 -26.63
N ILE A 246 25.27 -0.85 -25.40
CA ILE A 246 25.42 -2.28 -25.10
C ILE A 246 24.03 -2.89 -24.98
N SER A 247 23.77 -3.90 -25.79
CA SER A 247 22.54 -4.69 -25.75
C SER A 247 22.67 -5.87 -24.82
N HIS A 248 21.62 -6.12 -24.07
CA HIS A 248 21.39 -7.38 -23.38
C HIS A 248 19.88 -7.67 -23.38
N ILE A 249 19.52 -8.92 -23.61
CA ILE A 249 18.13 -9.37 -23.57
C ILE A 249 17.78 -9.62 -22.11
N ARG A 250 16.98 -8.73 -21.52
CA ARG A 250 16.66 -8.75 -20.08
C ARG A 250 15.90 -9.99 -19.66
N GLU A 251 15.00 -10.49 -20.50
CA GLU A 251 14.26 -11.73 -20.28
C GLU A 251 15.20 -12.92 -20.06
N ASN A 252 16.40 -12.90 -20.64
CA ASN A 252 17.40 -13.95 -20.46
C ASN A 252 17.87 -14.08 -19.00
N VAL A 253 17.81 -13.01 -18.21
CA VAL A 253 18.09 -13.06 -16.76
C VAL A 253 17.03 -13.90 -16.06
N GLY A 254 15.75 -13.66 -16.35
CA GLY A 254 14.63 -14.46 -15.82
C GLY A 254 14.70 -15.93 -16.25
N ILE A 255 15.01 -16.18 -17.54
CA ILE A 255 15.21 -17.53 -18.08
C ILE A 255 16.33 -18.25 -17.34
N ALA A 256 17.47 -17.60 -17.17
CA ALA A 256 18.63 -18.16 -16.47
C ALA A 256 18.35 -18.49 -14.99
N CYS A 257 17.53 -17.67 -14.31
CA CYS A 257 17.12 -17.98 -12.92
C CYS A 257 16.35 -19.31 -12.85
N VAL A 258 15.44 -19.56 -13.79
CA VAL A 258 14.68 -20.83 -13.82
C VAL A 258 15.61 -22.00 -14.13
N ASP A 259 16.50 -21.88 -15.14
CA ASP A 259 17.45 -22.93 -15.49
C ASP A 259 18.35 -23.27 -14.30
N LEU A 260 18.83 -22.25 -13.59
CA LEU A 260 19.66 -22.43 -12.41
C LEU A 260 18.91 -23.20 -11.30
N PHE A 261 17.65 -22.85 -11.01
CA PHE A 261 16.84 -23.62 -10.07
C PHE A 261 16.61 -25.06 -10.51
N LEU A 262 16.36 -25.30 -11.80
CA LEU A 262 16.18 -26.66 -12.31
C LEU A 262 17.43 -27.53 -12.09
N HIS A 263 18.63 -26.98 -12.24
CA HIS A 263 19.90 -27.66 -11.93
C HIS A 263 20.02 -27.94 -10.42
N ILE A 264 19.75 -26.94 -9.58
CA ILE A 264 19.80 -27.07 -8.12
C ILE A 264 18.81 -28.13 -7.64
N TRP A 265 17.56 -28.11 -8.12
CA TRP A 265 16.53 -29.08 -7.72
C TRP A 265 16.82 -30.52 -8.18
N LYS A 266 17.65 -30.71 -9.21
CA LYS A 266 18.18 -32.02 -9.61
C LYS A 266 19.35 -32.48 -8.75
N GLY A 267 19.78 -31.66 -7.76
CA GLY A 267 20.91 -31.96 -6.88
C GLY A 267 22.27 -31.61 -7.50
N GLU A 268 22.30 -30.88 -8.58
CA GLU A 268 23.52 -30.38 -9.20
C GLU A 268 24.06 -29.19 -8.41
N LYS A 269 25.34 -28.90 -8.54
CA LYS A 269 26.00 -27.72 -7.93
C LYS A 269 26.51 -26.82 -9.05
N PRO A 270 25.65 -25.93 -9.56
CA PRO A 270 26.05 -24.98 -10.61
C PRO A 270 27.02 -23.93 -10.04
N ASP A 271 27.70 -23.22 -10.95
CA ASP A 271 28.53 -22.08 -10.58
C ASP A 271 27.71 -21.00 -9.89
N ARG A 272 28.35 -20.31 -8.94
CA ARG A 272 27.68 -19.23 -8.17
C ARG A 272 27.30 -18.04 -9.03
N PHE A 273 28.11 -17.75 -10.06
CA PHE A 273 27.92 -16.60 -10.95
C PHE A 273 27.49 -17.07 -12.32
N TYR A 274 26.35 -16.56 -12.77
CA TYR A 274 25.84 -16.79 -14.11
C TYR A 274 25.66 -15.47 -14.82
N TYR A 275 26.38 -15.25 -15.91
CA TYR A 275 26.30 -14.04 -16.70
C TYR A 275 25.55 -14.30 -18.00
N THR A 276 24.54 -13.45 -18.28
CA THR A 276 23.86 -13.44 -19.56
C THR A 276 24.69 -12.71 -20.61
N ASP A 277 24.47 -13.04 -21.89
CA ASP A 277 25.22 -12.46 -22.99
C ASP A 277 24.94 -10.97 -23.17
N THR A 278 26.00 -10.23 -23.55
CA THR A 278 25.96 -8.82 -23.90
C THR A 278 26.63 -8.60 -25.25
N GLU A 279 26.09 -7.66 -26.06
CA GLU A 279 26.56 -7.32 -27.37
C GLU A 279 26.70 -5.80 -27.54
N GLY A 280 27.77 -5.35 -28.16
CA GLY A 280 27.98 -3.94 -28.52
C GLY A 280 27.27 -3.61 -29.83
N ILE A 281 26.38 -2.63 -29.80
CA ILE A 281 25.68 -2.09 -30.97
C ILE A 281 26.24 -0.69 -31.22
N PHE A 282 26.95 -0.52 -32.33
CA PHE A 282 27.65 0.74 -32.64
C PHE A 282 27.02 1.43 -33.83
N TRP A 283 26.49 2.62 -33.59
CA TRP A 283 25.72 3.42 -34.54
C TRP A 283 26.28 4.84 -34.74
N ASP A 284 25.44 5.72 -35.27
CA ASP A 284 25.77 7.09 -35.68
C ASP A 284 26.42 7.91 -34.58
N SER A 285 25.97 7.78 -33.33
CA SER A 285 26.47 8.61 -32.22
C SER A 285 27.96 8.40 -31.88
N CYS A 286 28.57 7.31 -32.34
CA CYS A 286 30.02 7.14 -32.28
C CYS A 286 30.71 7.26 -33.67
N GLY A 287 29.96 7.57 -34.73
CA GLY A 287 30.48 7.69 -36.08
C GLY A 287 30.55 6.36 -36.84
N CYS A 288 29.94 5.32 -36.35
CA CYS A 288 29.82 4.05 -37.09
C CYS A 288 28.62 4.07 -38.01
N MET A 289 28.74 3.40 -39.17
CA MET A 289 27.59 3.15 -40.01
C MET A 289 26.79 1.96 -39.47
N PRO A 290 25.46 2.06 -39.35
CA PRO A 290 24.65 0.96 -38.89
C PRO A 290 24.66 -0.20 -39.88
N GLY A 291 24.57 -1.42 -39.37
CA GLY A 291 24.32 -2.61 -40.18
C GLY A 291 22.86 -2.65 -40.63
N GLU A 292 22.02 -3.38 -39.94
CA GLU A 292 20.56 -3.38 -40.18
C GLU A 292 19.93 -2.18 -39.47
N VAL A 293 19.12 -1.40 -40.20
CA VAL A 293 18.33 -0.29 -39.64
C VAL A 293 17.01 -0.86 -39.17
N PRO A 294 16.63 -0.67 -37.87
CA PRO A 294 15.33 -1.10 -37.40
C PRO A 294 14.19 -0.45 -38.18
N ASP A 295 13.08 -1.18 -38.38
CA ASP A 295 11.92 -0.67 -39.12
C ASP A 295 11.24 0.48 -38.36
N GLN A 296 11.49 1.70 -38.82
CA GLN A 296 10.91 2.93 -38.22
C GLN A 296 9.39 2.95 -38.34
N ALA A 297 8.80 2.37 -39.36
CA ALA A 297 7.34 2.35 -39.51
C ALA A 297 6.68 1.44 -38.49
N GLU A 298 7.29 0.29 -38.20
CA GLU A 298 6.83 -0.62 -37.15
C GLU A 298 6.94 0.02 -35.77
N TYR A 299 8.05 0.67 -35.48
CA TYR A 299 8.24 1.43 -34.22
C TYR A 299 7.19 2.52 -34.05
N LEU A 300 6.99 3.39 -35.06
CA LEU A 300 5.99 4.45 -35.01
C LEU A 300 4.58 3.91 -34.81
N LYS A 301 4.25 2.81 -35.48
CA LYS A 301 2.96 2.10 -35.28
C LYS A 301 2.83 1.62 -33.82
N GLY A 302 3.90 1.03 -33.27
CA GLY A 302 3.96 0.62 -31.86
C GLY A 302 3.70 1.80 -30.91
N GLN A 303 4.37 2.93 -31.12
CA GLN A 303 4.20 4.15 -30.32
C GLN A 303 2.77 4.71 -30.40
N VAL A 304 2.16 4.74 -31.59
CA VAL A 304 0.77 5.16 -31.76
C VAL A 304 -0.18 4.24 -31.00
N MET A 305 0.00 2.91 -31.13
CA MET A 305 -0.84 1.95 -30.42
C MET A 305 -0.66 2.04 -28.90
N TYR A 306 0.58 2.21 -28.45
CA TYR A 306 0.88 2.45 -27.02
C TYR A 306 0.16 3.71 -26.50
N GLY A 307 0.21 4.83 -27.25
CA GLY A 307 -0.50 6.06 -26.88
C GLY A 307 -2.02 5.88 -26.80
N ILE A 308 -2.63 5.16 -27.75
CA ILE A 308 -4.07 4.86 -27.76
C ILE A 308 -4.46 4.01 -26.54
N GLU A 309 -3.69 2.95 -26.26
CA GLU A 309 -3.96 2.08 -25.12
C GLU A 309 -3.78 2.81 -23.78
N THR A 310 -2.77 3.66 -23.67
CA THR A 310 -2.53 4.48 -22.46
C THR A 310 -3.68 5.44 -22.21
N ALA A 311 -4.11 6.20 -23.23
CA ALA A 311 -5.24 7.12 -23.10
C ALA A 311 -6.53 6.40 -22.70
N ARG A 312 -6.80 5.24 -23.31
CA ARG A 312 -7.97 4.43 -22.95
C ARG A 312 -7.91 3.97 -21.49
N PHE A 313 -6.74 3.55 -21.02
CA PHE A 313 -6.59 3.10 -19.66
C PHE A 313 -6.71 4.25 -18.65
N GLU A 314 -6.18 5.43 -18.97
CA GLU A 314 -6.37 6.64 -18.15
C GLU A 314 -7.85 6.99 -17.99
N ASP A 315 -8.64 6.90 -19.07
CA ASP A 315 -10.09 7.08 -19.04
C ASP A 315 -10.79 6.02 -18.14
N GLU A 316 -10.35 4.76 -18.21
CA GLU A 316 -10.85 3.68 -17.38
C GLU A 316 -10.57 3.93 -15.89
N VAL A 317 -9.35 4.36 -15.54
CA VAL A 317 -8.96 4.70 -14.15
C VAL A 317 -9.74 5.91 -13.65
N PHE A 318 -9.91 6.94 -14.47
CA PHE A 318 -10.73 8.10 -14.12
C PHE A 318 -12.20 7.72 -13.83
N SER A 319 -12.77 6.83 -14.67
CA SER A 319 -14.09 6.26 -14.42
C SER A 319 -14.14 5.49 -13.08
N LEU A 320 -13.14 4.69 -12.80
CA LEU A 320 -13.03 3.96 -11.53
C LEU A 320 -13.01 4.92 -10.35
N GLU A 321 -12.16 5.95 -10.38
CA GLU A 321 -12.06 6.94 -9.30
C GLU A 321 -13.42 7.58 -9.02
N TYR A 322 -14.14 7.99 -10.05
CA TYR A 322 -15.46 8.59 -9.92
C TYR A 322 -16.50 7.63 -9.32
N GLU A 323 -16.52 6.37 -9.72
CA GLU A 323 -17.45 5.38 -9.18
C GLU A 323 -17.12 5.00 -7.74
N LEU A 324 -15.82 4.92 -7.38
CA LEU A 324 -15.39 4.62 -6.01
C LEU A 324 -15.84 5.68 -5.00
N LEU A 325 -15.94 6.95 -5.40
CA LEU A 325 -16.45 8.02 -4.54
C LEU A 325 -17.93 7.84 -4.12
N LYS A 326 -18.71 7.06 -4.86
CA LYS A 326 -20.11 6.77 -4.55
C LYS A 326 -20.28 5.57 -3.62
N CYS A 327 -19.24 4.78 -3.44
CA CYS A 327 -19.30 3.57 -2.65
C CYS A 327 -19.31 3.89 -1.13
N ASN A 328 -20.10 3.11 -0.40
CA ASN A 328 -20.18 3.19 1.06
C ASN A 328 -19.65 1.93 1.76
N THR A 329 -19.15 0.97 0.99
CA THR A 329 -18.55 -0.27 1.49
C THR A 329 -17.39 -0.70 0.62
N VAL A 330 -16.40 -1.38 1.21
CA VAL A 330 -15.30 -2.00 0.47
C VAL A 330 -15.83 -2.97 -0.60
N ARG A 331 -16.89 -3.71 -0.30
CA ARG A 331 -17.51 -4.65 -1.25
C ARG A 331 -18.04 -3.92 -2.51
N GLU A 332 -18.72 -2.80 -2.35
CA GLU A 332 -19.17 -1.97 -3.48
C GLU A 332 -17.99 -1.48 -4.31
N MET A 333 -16.91 -1.02 -3.68
CA MET A 333 -15.69 -0.58 -4.36
C MET A 333 -15.11 -1.68 -5.26
N MET A 334 -15.05 -2.91 -4.75
CA MET A 334 -14.50 -4.04 -5.51
C MET A 334 -15.34 -4.42 -6.72
N TYR A 335 -16.66 -4.22 -6.67
CA TYR A 335 -17.52 -4.41 -7.84
C TYR A 335 -17.27 -3.40 -8.96
N CYS A 336 -16.74 -2.23 -8.66
CA CYS A 336 -16.42 -1.22 -9.67
C CYS A 336 -15.24 -1.63 -10.56
N ILE A 337 -14.26 -2.41 -10.02
CA ILE A 337 -13.04 -2.76 -10.76
C ILE A 337 -13.34 -3.48 -12.08
N PRO A 338 -14.03 -4.63 -12.12
CA PRO A 338 -14.30 -5.32 -13.38
C PRO A 338 -15.24 -4.57 -14.31
N GLN A 339 -16.00 -3.59 -13.81
CA GLN A 339 -16.92 -2.77 -14.61
C GLN A 339 -16.22 -1.57 -15.24
N CYS A 340 -15.35 -0.91 -14.49
CA CYS A 340 -14.68 0.32 -14.92
C CYS A 340 -13.38 0.06 -15.68
N ILE A 341 -12.73 -1.08 -15.45
CA ILE A 341 -11.45 -1.42 -16.07
C ILE A 341 -11.57 -2.73 -16.86
N PRO A 342 -12.25 -2.75 -18.00
CA PRO A 342 -12.36 -3.93 -18.84
C PRO A 342 -11.03 -4.36 -19.47
N SER A 343 -10.01 -3.49 -19.46
CA SER A 343 -8.64 -3.82 -19.87
C SER A 343 -7.91 -4.73 -18.90
N LEU A 344 -8.37 -4.81 -17.65
CA LEU A 344 -7.78 -5.68 -16.62
C LEU A 344 -8.18 -7.13 -16.87
N LYS A 345 -7.37 -7.84 -17.67
CA LYS A 345 -7.58 -9.26 -17.97
C LYS A 345 -6.74 -10.10 -17.04
N CYS A 346 -7.37 -10.76 -16.09
CA CYS A 346 -6.73 -11.67 -15.13
C CYS A 346 -7.67 -12.85 -14.85
N ASP A 347 -7.10 -13.97 -14.38
CA ASP A 347 -7.89 -15.15 -14.05
C ASP A 347 -8.60 -14.99 -12.71
N ALA A 348 -7.95 -14.33 -11.76
CA ALA A 348 -8.54 -14.02 -10.47
C ALA A 348 -7.97 -12.74 -9.84
N MET A 349 -8.78 -12.15 -8.96
CA MET A 349 -8.42 -11.02 -8.09
C MET A 349 -8.91 -11.29 -6.67
N TYR A 350 -8.07 -10.95 -5.70
CA TYR A 350 -8.38 -11.13 -4.28
C TYR A 350 -7.97 -9.90 -3.48
N LEU A 351 -8.83 -9.48 -2.55
CA LEU A 351 -8.52 -8.42 -1.59
C LEU A 351 -8.58 -9.00 -0.17
N ILE A 352 -7.48 -8.93 0.51
CA ILE A 352 -7.31 -9.44 1.86
C ILE A 352 -6.99 -8.25 2.76
N LEU A 353 -7.82 -8.03 3.80
CA LEU A 353 -7.69 -6.89 4.69
C LEU A 353 -7.62 -7.29 6.14
N ASP A 354 -7.01 -6.44 6.93
CA ASP A 354 -7.07 -6.46 8.38
C ASP A 354 -8.51 -6.26 8.85
N SER A 355 -8.91 -6.98 9.91
CA SER A 355 -10.24 -6.86 10.52
C SER A 355 -10.55 -5.47 11.07
N HIS A 356 -9.52 -4.68 11.39
CA HIS A 356 -9.66 -3.28 11.87
C HIS A 356 -10.29 -2.34 10.84
N MET A 357 -10.33 -2.72 9.57
CA MET A 357 -11.01 -1.93 8.53
C MET A 357 -12.49 -1.67 8.81
N ASP A 358 -13.19 -2.60 9.46
CA ASP A 358 -14.63 -2.49 9.76
C ASP A 358 -14.91 -2.08 11.21
N VAL A 359 -13.89 -1.82 12.03
CA VAL A 359 -14.03 -1.62 13.47
C VAL A 359 -14.99 -0.48 13.83
N TYR A 360 -14.89 0.67 13.19
CA TYR A 360 -15.74 1.83 13.48
C TYR A 360 -17.19 1.57 13.08
N LYS A 361 -17.41 0.92 11.94
CA LYS A 361 -18.73 0.56 11.45
C LYS A 361 -19.46 -0.44 12.36
N GLU A 362 -18.74 -1.40 12.91
CA GLU A 362 -19.28 -2.36 13.86
C GLU A 362 -19.62 -1.70 15.19
N GLN A 363 -18.78 -0.78 15.69
CA GLN A 363 -19.04 -0.05 16.92
C GLN A 363 -20.29 0.83 16.83
N VAL A 364 -20.49 1.55 15.72
CA VAL A 364 -21.70 2.34 15.46
C VAL A 364 -22.94 1.44 15.48
N LYS A 365 -22.89 0.25 14.87
CA LYS A 365 -24.01 -0.68 14.83
C LYS A 365 -24.35 -1.26 16.21
N LEU A 366 -23.35 -1.56 17.03
CA LEU A 366 -23.53 -2.23 18.31
C LEU A 366 -23.92 -1.28 19.44
N HIS A 367 -23.96 0.03 19.25
CA HIS A 367 -24.23 1.07 20.28
C HIS A 367 -23.42 0.82 21.56
N ARG A 368 -22.22 0.27 21.45
CA ARG A 368 -21.38 -0.02 22.62
C ARG A 368 -20.79 1.27 23.17
N SER A 369 -20.88 1.40 24.51
CA SER A 369 -20.41 2.57 25.23
C SER A 369 -18.90 2.79 25.04
N LEU A 370 -18.59 3.98 24.70
CA LEU A 370 -17.46 4.85 24.96
C LEU A 370 -16.22 4.18 25.60
N SER A 371 -15.57 3.29 24.89
CA SER A 371 -14.13 3.14 25.02
C SER A 371 -13.52 3.94 23.87
N PHE A 372 -12.77 5.00 24.20
CA PHE A 372 -11.89 5.61 23.22
C PHE A 372 -10.98 4.50 22.71
N PHE A 373 -11.10 4.17 21.43
CA PHE A 373 -10.06 3.40 20.77
C PHE A 373 -8.88 4.37 20.62
N ASP A 374 -7.80 4.07 21.30
CA ASP A 374 -6.51 4.63 20.99
C ASP A 374 -6.17 4.24 19.55
N GLU A 375 -5.66 5.20 18.82
CA GLU A 375 -5.15 5.23 17.46
C GLU A 375 -5.16 3.93 16.68
N ASP A 376 -5.55 4.02 15.40
CA ASP A 376 -5.58 2.97 14.40
C ASP A 376 -4.63 1.80 14.69
N ASP A 377 -5.19 0.68 15.17
CA ASP A 377 -4.47 -0.53 15.55
C ASP A 377 -3.88 -1.31 14.36
N PHE A 378 -3.73 -0.65 13.20
CA PHE A 378 -3.05 -1.24 12.04
C PHE A 378 -1.56 -1.41 12.30
N HIS A 379 -1.02 -2.52 11.83
CA HIS A 379 0.40 -2.84 12.00
C HIS A 379 1.29 -1.87 11.22
N VAL A 380 2.34 -1.37 11.85
CA VAL A 380 3.37 -0.57 11.19
C VAL A 380 4.38 -1.49 10.50
N GLU A 381 4.68 -2.64 11.09
CA GLU A 381 5.61 -3.63 10.55
C GLU A 381 4.93 -4.96 10.28
N GLY A 382 5.00 -5.41 9.01
CA GLY A 382 4.47 -6.69 8.58
C GLY A 382 2.93 -6.74 8.54
N TYR A 383 2.38 -7.93 8.73
CA TYR A 383 0.96 -8.23 8.61
C TYR A 383 0.44 -8.93 9.87
N PRO A 384 -0.83 -8.73 10.25
CA PRO A 384 -1.45 -9.48 11.33
C PRO A 384 -1.51 -10.97 10.97
N LYS A 385 -1.49 -11.83 12.00
CA LYS A 385 -1.54 -13.29 11.78
C LYS A 385 -2.84 -13.74 11.12
N CYS A 386 -3.95 -13.10 11.47
CA CYS A 386 -5.27 -13.41 10.94
C CYS A 386 -5.82 -12.23 10.17
N MET A 387 -6.22 -12.44 8.93
CA MET A 387 -6.80 -11.44 8.05
C MET A 387 -8.06 -11.97 7.39
N GLN A 388 -8.86 -11.09 6.80
CA GLN A 388 -10.14 -11.43 6.19
C GLN A 388 -10.10 -11.28 4.68
N VAL A 389 -10.58 -12.29 3.96
CA VAL A 389 -10.79 -12.18 2.51
C VAL A 389 -12.07 -11.37 2.29
N LYS A 390 -11.90 -10.10 1.93
CA LYS A 390 -13.03 -9.18 1.69
C LYS A 390 -13.62 -9.29 0.30
N PHE A 391 -12.82 -9.77 -0.65
CA PHE A 391 -13.22 -9.92 -2.04
C PHE A 391 -12.45 -11.06 -2.69
N ALA A 392 -13.16 -11.87 -3.47
CA ALA A 392 -12.58 -12.87 -4.36
C ALA A 392 -13.38 -12.92 -5.65
N TYR A 393 -12.68 -12.73 -6.77
CA TYR A 393 -13.22 -12.81 -8.12
C TYR A 393 -12.38 -13.79 -8.91
N LYS A 394 -12.99 -14.82 -9.47
CA LYS A 394 -12.27 -15.85 -10.24
C LYS A 394 -13.09 -16.29 -11.45
N ASN A 395 -12.45 -16.37 -12.61
CA ASN A 395 -13.06 -16.81 -13.87
C ASN A 395 -14.39 -16.09 -14.19
N GLY A 396 -14.42 -14.76 -14.03
CA GLY A 396 -15.62 -13.95 -14.31
C GLY A 396 -16.72 -14.02 -13.26
N ARG A 397 -16.48 -14.62 -12.10
CA ARG A 397 -17.48 -14.79 -11.05
C ARG A 397 -16.96 -14.33 -9.68
N MET A 398 -17.86 -13.70 -8.93
CA MET A 398 -17.63 -13.41 -7.53
C MET A 398 -17.77 -14.69 -6.70
N LEU A 399 -16.83 -14.90 -5.80
CA LEU A 399 -16.89 -15.96 -4.80
C LEU A 399 -17.46 -15.41 -3.49
N ASP A 400 -18.15 -16.27 -2.74
CA ASP A 400 -18.61 -15.92 -1.40
C ASP A 400 -17.44 -15.96 -0.42
N THR A 401 -17.16 -14.82 0.20
CA THR A 401 -16.06 -14.65 1.16
C THR A 401 -16.56 -14.28 2.55
N ASP A 402 -17.89 -14.37 2.80
CA ASP A 402 -18.47 -13.98 4.09
C ASP A 402 -17.80 -14.75 5.23
N ARG A 403 -17.12 -14.00 6.13
CA ARG A 403 -16.38 -14.49 7.30
C ARG A 403 -15.18 -15.41 7.00
N MET A 404 -14.62 -15.35 5.80
CA MET A 404 -13.43 -16.10 5.48
C MET A 404 -12.21 -15.43 6.12
N GLU A 405 -11.75 -16.01 7.23
CA GLU A 405 -10.49 -15.63 7.88
C GLU A 405 -9.37 -16.53 7.39
N ILE A 406 -8.19 -15.94 7.24
CA ILE A 406 -7.01 -16.64 6.75
C ILE A 406 -5.79 -16.33 7.64
N GLU A 407 -4.89 -17.29 7.71
CA GLU A 407 -3.53 -17.13 8.23
C GLU A 407 -2.54 -17.25 7.07
N GLY A 408 -1.55 -16.34 7.01
CA GLY A 408 -0.52 -16.36 5.97
C GLY A 408 -0.97 -15.82 4.61
N ILE A 409 -0.49 -16.43 3.53
CA ILE A 409 -0.70 -15.97 2.15
C ILE A 409 -1.99 -16.55 1.57
N PHE A 410 -2.80 -15.69 0.94
CA PHE A 410 -3.95 -16.10 0.13
C PHE A 410 -3.77 -15.59 -1.31
N PRO A 411 -4.08 -16.38 -2.37
CA PRO A 411 -4.62 -17.74 -2.30
C PRO A 411 -3.61 -18.74 -1.72
N PHE A 412 -4.13 -19.75 -1.01
CA PHE A 412 -3.30 -20.79 -0.43
C PHE A 412 -2.48 -21.52 -1.49
N PHE A 413 -1.40 -22.16 -1.07
CA PHE A 413 -0.55 -22.98 -1.94
C PHE A 413 -1.28 -24.25 -2.44
N GLU A 414 -2.35 -24.06 -3.20
CA GLU A 414 -3.06 -25.15 -3.86
C GLU A 414 -2.34 -25.56 -5.16
N PRO A 415 -2.53 -26.80 -5.65
CA PRO A 415 -2.02 -27.22 -6.94
C PRO A 415 -2.64 -26.40 -8.08
N HIS A 416 -1.85 -25.59 -8.73
CA HIS A 416 -2.20 -24.86 -9.93
C HIS A 416 -1.50 -25.48 -11.15
N LYS A 417 -1.98 -25.15 -12.36
CA LYS A 417 -1.25 -25.51 -13.58
C LYS A 417 0.11 -24.80 -13.58
N GLY A 418 1.15 -25.49 -14.04
CA GLY A 418 2.47 -24.89 -14.19
C GLY A 418 2.44 -23.60 -15.01
N GLY A 419 3.24 -22.60 -14.60
CA GLY A 419 3.27 -21.27 -15.22
C GLY A 419 2.23 -20.28 -14.72
N THR A 420 1.54 -20.56 -13.62
CA THR A 420 0.68 -19.58 -12.94
C THR A 420 1.52 -18.56 -12.18
N ASP A 421 1.20 -17.28 -12.34
CA ASP A 421 1.78 -16.20 -11.57
C ASP A 421 0.75 -15.55 -10.63
N PHE A 422 1.23 -15.19 -9.45
CA PHE A 422 0.50 -14.45 -8.44
C PHE A 422 1.26 -13.16 -8.11
N LEU A 423 0.64 -12.03 -8.36
CA LEU A 423 1.22 -10.72 -8.08
C LEU A 423 0.60 -10.16 -6.79
N PHE A 424 1.42 -10.02 -5.76
CA PHE A 424 1.06 -9.50 -4.45
C PHE A 424 1.45 -8.03 -4.34
N LEU A 425 0.50 -7.20 -3.95
CA LEU A 425 0.60 -5.75 -3.92
C LEU A 425 0.18 -5.21 -2.56
N PRO A 426 0.96 -4.32 -1.94
CA PRO A 426 0.63 -3.80 -0.62
C PRO A 426 -0.60 -2.89 -0.66
N MET A 427 -1.41 -2.98 0.40
CA MET A 427 -2.47 -2.04 0.71
C MET A 427 -2.17 -1.42 2.07
N HIS A 428 -1.92 -0.12 2.11
CA HIS A 428 -1.49 0.56 3.33
C HIS A 428 -1.97 2.02 3.38
N PHE A 429 -2.16 2.54 4.58
CA PHE A 429 -2.41 3.96 4.83
C PHE A 429 -1.12 4.55 5.42
N ARG A 430 -0.36 5.28 4.61
CA ARG A 430 1.03 5.67 4.90
C ARG A 430 1.88 4.45 5.28
N ASN A 431 2.46 4.42 6.51
CA ASN A 431 3.27 3.31 7.00
C ASN A 431 2.46 2.16 7.64
N ARG A 432 1.12 2.25 7.67
CA ARG A 432 0.26 1.28 8.34
C ARG A 432 -0.31 0.27 7.35
N THR A 433 -0.03 -0.99 7.57
CA THR A 433 -0.50 -2.10 6.74
C THR A 433 -1.98 -2.34 6.96
N VAL A 434 -2.76 -2.23 5.89
CA VAL A 434 -4.21 -2.49 5.88
C VAL A 434 -4.53 -3.86 5.31
N GLY A 435 -3.65 -4.37 4.44
CA GLY A 435 -3.82 -5.66 3.79
C GLY A 435 -2.98 -5.78 2.52
N TYR A 436 -3.44 -6.63 1.62
CA TYR A 436 -2.80 -6.80 0.32
C TYR A 436 -3.80 -7.19 -0.76
N PHE A 437 -3.45 -6.86 -2.00
CA PHE A 437 -4.21 -7.23 -3.19
C PHE A 437 -3.44 -8.27 -3.98
N VAL A 438 -4.12 -9.29 -4.49
CA VAL A 438 -3.50 -10.35 -5.29
C VAL A 438 -4.19 -10.46 -6.64
N ILE A 439 -3.40 -10.58 -7.69
CA ILE A 439 -3.91 -10.83 -9.05
C ILE A 439 -3.23 -12.07 -9.62
N GLU A 440 -4.01 -12.94 -10.22
CA GLU A 440 -3.56 -14.18 -10.86
C GLU A 440 -3.42 -14.00 -12.36
N ASN A 441 -2.28 -14.41 -12.94
CA ASN A 441 -1.95 -14.36 -14.36
C ASN A 441 -2.02 -12.94 -14.98
N ALA A 442 -1.35 -11.99 -14.32
CA ALA A 442 -1.42 -10.58 -14.65
C ALA A 442 -0.06 -9.87 -14.78
N VAL A 443 1.04 -10.61 -14.90
CA VAL A 443 2.39 -10.03 -15.03
C VAL A 443 2.50 -9.03 -16.17
N TYR A 444 1.78 -9.22 -17.28
CA TYR A 444 1.75 -8.28 -18.40
C TYR A 444 1.29 -6.84 -18.01
N LEU A 445 0.54 -6.69 -16.92
CA LEU A 445 0.11 -5.38 -16.41
C LEU A 445 1.24 -4.58 -15.76
N MET A 446 2.34 -5.23 -15.40
CA MET A 446 3.51 -4.57 -14.83
C MET A 446 4.24 -3.71 -15.88
N GLU A 447 4.14 -4.07 -17.16
CA GLU A 447 4.79 -3.36 -18.27
C GLU A 447 4.37 -1.87 -18.36
N LYS A 448 3.11 -1.55 -18.08
CA LYS A 448 2.50 -0.24 -18.35
C LYS A 448 2.13 0.57 -17.10
N GLN A 449 2.56 0.18 -15.92
CA GLN A 449 2.23 0.85 -14.64
C GLN A 449 0.72 0.99 -14.32
N TYR A 450 -0.14 0.37 -15.11
CA TYR A 450 -1.59 0.48 -14.99
C TYR A 450 -2.08 -0.03 -13.63
N LEU A 451 -1.51 -1.13 -13.21
CA LEU A 451 -1.91 -1.79 -11.99
C LEU A 451 -1.60 -0.94 -10.74
N PHE A 452 -0.48 -0.21 -10.78
CA PHE A 452 -0.14 0.74 -9.71
C PHE A 452 -1.22 1.83 -9.55
N GLN A 453 -1.67 2.42 -10.66
CA GLN A 453 -2.71 3.46 -10.63
C GLN A 453 -4.02 2.90 -10.06
N VAL A 454 -4.42 1.69 -10.47
CA VAL A 454 -5.63 1.02 -9.96
C VAL A 454 -5.55 0.77 -8.46
N VAL A 455 -4.46 0.17 -8.00
CA VAL A 455 -4.27 -0.15 -6.57
C VAL A 455 -4.20 1.11 -5.73
N LYS A 456 -3.49 2.13 -6.20
CA LYS A 456 -3.40 3.43 -5.51
C LYS A 456 -4.77 4.12 -5.42
N THR A 457 -5.52 4.15 -6.52
CA THR A 457 -6.87 4.72 -6.55
C THR A 457 -7.80 3.98 -5.59
N LEU A 458 -7.75 2.65 -5.59
CA LEU A 458 -8.51 1.82 -4.66
C LEU A 458 -8.11 2.07 -3.19
N THR A 459 -6.81 2.11 -2.90
CA THR A 459 -6.28 2.36 -1.55
C THR A 459 -6.71 3.73 -1.02
N ASN A 460 -6.62 4.78 -1.85
CA ASN A 460 -7.05 6.12 -1.48
C ASN A 460 -8.57 6.18 -1.20
N ALA A 461 -9.37 5.49 -2.00
CA ALA A 461 -10.82 5.41 -1.78
C ALA A 461 -11.15 4.68 -0.47
N MET A 462 -10.44 3.60 -0.16
CA MET A 462 -10.59 2.85 1.09
C MET A 462 -10.17 3.68 2.31
N GLU A 463 -9.08 4.43 2.21
CA GLU A 463 -8.63 5.33 3.28
C GLU A 463 -9.67 6.42 3.56
N ASN A 464 -10.26 6.99 2.50
CA ASN A 464 -11.34 7.98 2.64
C ASN A 464 -12.59 7.38 3.28
N LEU A 465 -12.96 6.14 2.92
CA LEU A 465 -14.09 5.44 3.54
C LEU A 465 -13.82 5.21 5.03
N HIS A 466 -12.66 4.70 5.39
CA HIS A 466 -12.26 4.46 6.77
C HIS A 466 -12.27 5.75 7.61
N LYS A 467 -11.71 6.85 7.08
CA LYS A 467 -11.75 8.19 7.71
C LYS A 467 -13.18 8.69 7.91
N LYS A 468 -14.06 8.48 6.93
CA LYS A 468 -15.49 8.83 7.03
C LYS A 468 -16.17 8.05 8.14
N GLU A 469 -15.98 6.73 8.19
CA GLU A 469 -16.56 5.86 9.24
C GLU A 469 -16.02 6.25 10.64
N LYS A 470 -14.74 6.57 10.76
CA LYS A 470 -14.12 7.09 11.99
C LYS A 470 -14.77 8.40 12.45
N LEU A 471 -14.98 9.35 11.52
CA LEU A 471 -15.63 10.62 11.82
C LEU A 471 -17.09 10.44 12.24
N GLU A 472 -17.83 9.56 11.59
CA GLU A 472 -19.21 9.22 11.96
C GLU A 472 -19.26 8.62 13.37
N TYR A 473 -18.35 7.69 13.68
CA TYR A 473 -18.20 7.12 15.02
C TYR A 473 -17.86 8.19 16.07
N MET A 474 -16.88 9.05 15.82
CA MET A 474 -16.51 10.13 16.73
C MET A 474 -17.66 11.10 16.96
N ASN A 475 -18.40 11.46 15.91
CA ASN A 475 -19.58 12.30 16.04
C ASN A 475 -20.67 11.66 16.91
N GLN A 476 -20.86 10.35 16.78
CA GLN A 476 -21.81 9.60 17.60
C GLN A 476 -21.36 9.62 19.09
N VAL A 477 -20.06 9.36 19.33
CA VAL A 477 -19.47 9.43 20.67
C VAL A 477 -19.63 10.81 21.29
N LEU A 478 -19.30 11.87 20.56
CA LEU A 478 -19.46 13.24 21.02
C LEU A 478 -20.93 13.60 21.29
N SER A 479 -21.83 13.15 20.42
CA SER A 479 -23.27 13.34 20.64
C SER A 479 -23.75 12.64 21.91
N ASP A 480 -23.30 11.42 22.16
CA ASP A 480 -23.64 10.67 23.37
C ASP A 480 -23.07 11.35 24.63
N LEU A 481 -21.80 11.80 24.60
CA LEU A 481 -21.18 12.56 25.71
C LEU A 481 -21.92 13.87 26.01
N TYR A 482 -22.42 14.53 24.94
CA TYR A 482 -23.14 15.79 25.09
C TYR A 482 -24.53 15.61 25.74
N VAL A 483 -25.21 14.48 25.49
CA VAL A 483 -26.60 14.26 25.91
C VAL A 483 -26.75 13.25 27.05
N LYS A 484 -25.73 12.48 27.41
CA LYS A 484 -25.75 11.47 28.47
C LYS A 484 -24.91 11.88 29.68
N ASP A 485 -25.27 11.38 30.85
CA ASP A 485 -24.50 11.46 32.08
C ASP A 485 -23.47 10.31 32.11
N SER A 486 -22.19 10.66 32.25
CA SER A 486 -21.08 9.71 32.15
C SER A 486 -21.08 8.65 33.27
N MET A 487 -21.63 8.97 34.45
CA MET A 487 -21.67 8.05 35.59
C MET A 487 -22.81 7.05 35.46
N THR A 488 -23.98 7.48 35.00
CA THR A 488 -25.21 6.69 35.03
C THR A 488 -25.65 6.11 33.71
N GLY A 489 -25.15 6.66 32.58
CA GLY A 489 -25.60 6.32 31.23
C GLY A 489 -27.00 6.81 30.86
N LEU A 490 -27.71 7.47 31.80
CA LEU A 490 -28.96 8.16 31.56
C LEU A 490 -28.71 9.43 30.71
N TYR A 491 -29.80 10.03 30.19
CA TYR A 491 -29.66 11.39 29.64
C TYR A 491 -29.23 12.38 30.72
N ASN A 492 -28.38 13.32 30.37
CA ASN A 492 -28.06 14.45 31.22
C ASN A 492 -29.11 15.56 31.06
N ARG A 493 -28.97 16.68 31.77
CA ARG A 493 -29.89 17.81 31.69
C ARG A 493 -30.09 18.34 30.26
N MET A 494 -29.00 18.38 29.47
CA MET A 494 -29.07 18.84 28.05
C MET A 494 -29.83 17.84 27.19
N GLY A 495 -29.56 16.54 27.37
CA GLY A 495 -30.26 15.47 26.66
C GLY A 495 -31.76 15.49 26.97
N TYR A 496 -32.12 15.66 28.25
CA TYR A 496 -33.53 15.83 28.65
C TYR A 496 -34.19 17.02 27.94
N GLN A 497 -33.55 18.22 27.97
CA GLN A 497 -34.10 19.40 27.35
C GLN A 497 -34.30 19.26 25.84
N LYS A 498 -33.33 18.63 25.17
CA LYS A 498 -33.38 18.40 23.71
C LYS A 498 -34.47 17.42 23.32
N LEU A 499 -34.62 16.33 24.05
CA LEU A 499 -35.51 15.22 23.69
C LEU A 499 -36.93 15.38 24.19
N SER A 500 -37.15 16.04 25.34
CA SER A 500 -38.47 16.19 25.93
C SER A 500 -39.46 16.88 25.02
N VAL A 501 -39.07 17.96 24.33
CA VAL A 501 -39.94 18.72 23.43
C VAL A 501 -40.48 17.82 22.29
N SER A 502 -39.61 17.07 21.66
CA SER A 502 -39.97 16.14 20.58
C SER A 502 -40.82 14.99 21.12
N TYR A 503 -40.50 14.47 22.31
CA TYR A 503 -41.24 13.39 22.96
C TYR A 503 -42.69 13.79 23.26
N PHE A 504 -42.90 14.98 23.87
CA PHE A 504 -44.22 15.51 24.08
C PHE A 504 -45.01 15.71 22.81
N SER A 505 -44.39 16.17 21.73
CA SER A 505 -45.05 16.34 20.41
C SER A 505 -45.52 15.01 19.83
N ILE A 506 -44.66 13.97 19.89
CA ILE A 506 -44.97 12.62 19.41
C ILE A 506 -46.12 12.00 20.21
N MET A 507 -46.08 12.10 21.55
CA MET A 507 -47.11 11.55 22.42
C MET A 507 -48.45 12.27 22.24
N LYS A 508 -48.41 13.57 21.99
CA LYS A 508 -49.61 14.36 21.66
C LYS A 508 -50.26 13.91 20.35
N GLU A 509 -49.47 13.65 19.30
CA GLU A 509 -49.97 13.10 18.03
C GLU A 509 -50.59 11.72 18.22
N LYS A 510 -49.95 10.86 19.02
CA LYS A 510 -50.43 9.54 19.35
C LYS A 510 -51.60 9.54 20.35
N LYS A 511 -51.97 10.69 20.88
CA LYS A 511 -53.01 10.86 21.94
C LYS A 511 -52.71 9.99 23.19
N VAL A 512 -51.46 9.82 23.55
CA VAL A 512 -51.01 9.10 24.74
C VAL A 512 -50.65 10.10 25.83
N PRO A 513 -51.22 9.99 27.05
CA PRO A 513 -50.80 10.81 28.17
C PRO A 513 -49.34 10.58 28.52
N VAL A 514 -48.63 11.62 28.98
CA VAL A 514 -47.21 11.55 29.38
C VAL A 514 -47.11 11.56 30.92
N LEU A 515 -46.54 10.52 31.46
CA LEU A 515 -46.10 10.44 32.84
C LEU A 515 -44.79 11.21 32.97
N VAL A 516 -44.77 12.18 33.86
CA VAL A 516 -43.55 12.87 34.30
C VAL A 516 -43.28 12.42 35.74
N MET A 517 -42.13 11.80 35.94
CA MET A 517 -41.72 11.30 37.25
C MET A 517 -40.45 12.04 37.68
N PHE A 518 -40.50 12.66 38.84
CA PHE A 518 -39.36 13.26 39.50
C PHE A 518 -38.86 12.32 40.59
N ILE A 519 -37.60 12.06 40.62
CA ILE A 519 -36.95 11.14 41.54
C ILE A 519 -35.77 11.82 42.19
N ASP A 520 -35.70 11.76 43.52
CA ASP A 520 -34.63 12.35 44.31
C ASP A 520 -34.03 11.27 45.20
N LEU A 521 -32.72 11.12 45.21
CA LEU A 521 -32.02 10.12 46.04
C LEU A 521 -31.91 10.59 47.48
N ASP A 522 -32.59 9.90 48.38
CA ASP A 522 -32.68 10.31 49.76
C ASP A 522 -31.31 10.30 50.44
N ARG A 523 -30.98 11.43 51.11
CA ARG A 523 -29.81 11.58 51.97
C ARG A 523 -28.45 11.37 51.31
N LEU A 524 -28.29 11.64 50.02
CA LEU A 524 -27.01 11.45 49.30
C LEU A 524 -25.86 12.18 50.01
N LYS A 525 -26.08 13.41 50.47
CA LYS A 525 -25.06 14.16 51.21
C LYS A 525 -24.61 13.43 52.47
N TYR A 526 -25.55 12.88 53.26
CA TYR A 526 -25.20 12.12 54.46
C TYR A 526 -24.41 10.84 54.09
N ILE A 527 -24.76 10.16 53.01
CA ILE A 527 -24.03 8.99 52.55
C ILE A 527 -22.59 9.39 52.19
N ASN A 528 -22.41 10.44 51.42
CA ASN A 528 -21.08 10.96 51.05
C ASN A 528 -20.23 11.35 52.27
N ASP A 529 -20.82 12.11 53.18
CA ASP A 529 -20.11 12.65 54.35
C ASP A 529 -19.73 11.55 55.36
N THR A 530 -20.53 10.48 55.45
CA THR A 530 -20.36 9.42 56.45
C THR A 530 -19.58 8.20 55.91
N TYR A 531 -19.83 7.80 54.67
CA TYR A 531 -19.31 6.57 54.10
C TYR A 531 -18.37 6.79 52.91
N GLY A 532 -18.25 8.05 52.45
CA GLY A 532 -17.37 8.41 51.31
C GLY A 532 -18.09 8.48 49.98
N HIS A 533 -17.47 9.17 49.04
CA HIS A 533 -18.03 9.41 47.70
C HIS A 533 -18.27 8.12 46.88
N GLU A 534 -17.49 7.09 47.09
CA GLU A 534 -17.68 5.79 46.39
C GLU A 534 -19.07 5.17 46.70
N TYR A 535 -19.54 5.29 47.93
CA TYR A 535 -20.87 4.83 48.30
C TYR A 535 -21.97 5.74 47.74
N GLY A 536 -21.73 7.03 47.64
CA GLY A 536 -22.63 7.96 46.97
C GLY A 536 -22.75 7.69 45.49
N ASP A 537 -21.64 7.46 44.81
CA ASP A 537 -21.61 7.10 43.40
C ASP A 537 -22.29 5.75 43.15
N PHE A 538 -22.09 4.77 44.04
CA PHE A 538 -22.80 3.50 44.00
C PHE A 538 -24.32 3.69 44.13
N ALA A 539 -24.79 4.55 45.04
CA ALA A 539 -26.21 4.84 45.22
C ALA A 539 -26.83 5.48 43.94
N ILE A 540 -26.11 6.46 43.36
CA ILE A 540 -26.49 7.13 42.11
C ILE A 540 -26.60 6.13 40.95
N VAL A 541 -25.60 5.25 40.79
CA VAL A 541 -25.59 4.21 39.74
C VAL A 541 -26.69 3.18 39.98
N SER A 542 -27.00 2.85 41.24
CA SER A 542 -28.05 1.88 41.57
C SER A 542 -29.44 2.37 41.16
N ILE A 543 -29.76 3.64 41.45
CA ILE A 543 -31.05 4.20 41.02
C ILE A 543 -31.16 4.31 39.50
N ALA A 544 -30.07 4.70 38.84
CA ALA A 544 -30.03 4.74 37.37
C ALA A 544 -30.28 3.36 36.74
N LYS A 545 -29.67 2.30 37.26
CA LYS A 545 -29.91 0.92 36.85
C LYS A 545 -31.35 0.49 37.05
N ALA A 546 -31.94 0.83 38.18
CA ALA A 546 -33.36 0.54 38.45
C ALA A 546 -34.28 1.26 37.46
N MET A 547 -33.98 2.52 37.12
CA MET A 547 -34.72 3.24 36.08
C MET A 547 -34.59 2.57 34.70
N LEU A 548 -33.39 2.26 34.26
CA LEU A 548 -33.14 1.58 32.98
C LEU A 548 -33.81 0.20 32.89
N LYS A 549 -33.95 -0.51 34.02
CA LYS A 549 -34.57 -1.84 34.09
C LYS A 549 -36.10 -1.80 33.93
N TYR A 550 -36.77 -0.77 34.47
CA TYR A 550 -38.21 -0.76 34.60
C TYR A 550 -38.95 0.29 33.77
N CYS A 551 -38.26 1.37 33.31
CA CYS A 551 -38.84 2.31 32.35
C CYS A 551 -39.06 1.64 30.96
N ALA A 552 -40.03 2.13 30.22
CA ALA A 552 -40.24 1.70 28.83
C ALA A 552 -39.03 1.97 27.96
N ALA A 553 -38.87 1.16 26.90
CA ALA A 553 -37.71 1.30 26.01
C ALA A 553 -37.65 2.67 25.27
N ASP A 554 -38.80 3.32 25.10
CA ASP A 554 -38.94 4.64 24.49
C ASP A 554 -39.02 5.78 25.52
N ALA A 555 -38.89 5.50 26.82
CA ALA A 555 -38.91 6.51 27.89
C ALA A 555 -37.63 7.36 27.86
N ILE A 556 -37.76 8.63 28.22
CA ILE A 556 -36.61 9.52 28.48
C ILE A 556 -36.33 9.51 29.98
N ALA A 557 -35.30 8.77 30.37
CA ALA A 557 -34.78 8.75 31.72
C ALA A 557 -33.50 9.60 31.81
N ALA A 558 -33.48 10.58 32.69
CA ALA A 558 -32.39 11.56 32.79
C ALA A 558 -31.97 11.83 34.23
N ARG A 559 -30.68 12.17 34.41
CA ARG A 559 -30.14 12.76 35.63
C ARG A 559 -29.96 14.24 35.39
N THR A 560 -30.69 15.07 36.13
CA THR A 560 -30.72 16.52 35.94
C THR A 560 -29.88 17.31 36.97
N GLY A 561 -29.52 16.66 38.06
CA GLY A 561 -28.71 17.20 39.13
C GLY A 561 -27.87 16.14 39.83
N GLY A 562 -27.27 16.41 40.94
CA GLY A 562 -26.44 15.48 41.72
C GLY A 562 -27.21 14.21 42.13
N ASP A 563 -28.38 14.41 42.75
CA ASP A 563 -29.31 13.40 43.30
C ASP A 563 -30.65 13.40 42.58
N GLU A 564 -30.87 14.29 41.62
CA GLU A 564 -32.15 14.51 40.94
C GLU A 564 -32.23 13.78 39.61
N PHE A 565 -33.31 13.03 39.43
CA PHE A 565 -33.60 12.29 38.21
C PHE A 565 -35.02 12.59 37.72
N ILE A 566 -35.23 12.47 36.40
CA ILE A 566 -36.51 12.67 35.77
C ILE A 566 -36.79 11.57 34.74
N VAL A 567 -38.04 11.12 34.66
CA VAL A 567 -38.52 10.19 33.65
C VAL A 567 -39.69 10.82 32.92
N LEU A 568 -39.68 10.72 31.56
CA LEU A 568 -40.83 10.94 30.72
C LEU A 568 -41.19 9.62 30.04
N GLU A 569 -42.40 9.15 30.25
CA GLU A 569 -42.89 7.89 29.70
C GLU A 569 -44.34 8.02 29.26
N GLY A 570 -44.74 7.40 28.15
CA GLY A 570 -46.15 7.28 27.77
C GLY A 570 -46.89 6.37 28.74
N ALA A 571 -47.94 6.86 29.37
CA ALA A 571 -48.69 6.09 30.37
C ALA A 571 -50.21 6.13 30.11
N LYS A 572 -50.91 5.06 30.40
CA LYS A 572 -52.38 4.99 30.24
C LYS A 572 -53.12 5.71 31.35
N ASP A 573 -52.58 5.66 32.55
CA ASP A 573 -53.23 6.14 33.78
C ASP A 573 -52.19 6.42 34.91
N GLU A 574 -52.62 6.99 36.01
CA GLU A 574 -51.79 7.24 37.20
C GLU A 574 -51.26 5.96 37.86
N MET A 575 -51.96 4.83 37.67
CA MET A 575 -51.58 3.55 38.25
C MET A 575 -50.26 3.06 37.66
N THR A 576 -50.01 3.35 36.37
CA THR A 576 -48.73 3.08 35.70
C THR A 576 -47.57 3.72 36.41
N GLY A 577 -47.69 5.01 36.78
CA GLY A 577 -46.65 5.74 37.51
C GLY A 577 -46.42 5.22 38.95
N ARG A 578 -47.52 4.84 39.63
CA ARG A 578 -47.42 4.26 40.98
C ARG A 578 -46.70 2.91 40.96
N LEU A 579 -47.04 2.04 39.98
CA LEU A 579 -46.39 0.76 39.81
C LEU A 579 -44.89 0.89 39.45
N LEU A 580 -44.54 1.82 38.60
CA LEU A 580 -43.15 2.10 38.24
C LEU A 580 -42.35 2.57 39.46
N ALA A 581 -42.91 3.51 40.25
CA ALA A 581 -42.29 3.97 41.47
C ALA A 581 -42.09 2.85 42.51
N GLN A 582 -43.09 1.93 42.64
CA GLN A 582 -42.96 0.78 43.53
C GLN A 582 -41.84 -0.18 43.05
N LYS A 583 -41.74 -0.45 41.75
CA LYS A 583 -40.69 -1.32 41.21
C LYS A 583 -39.30 -0.74 41.42
N ILE A 584 -39.12 0.56 41.20
CA ILE A 584 -37.83 1.22 41.42
C ILE A 584 -37.45 1.16 42.92
N ARG A 585 -38.39 1.46 43.84
CA ARG A 585 -38.12 1.35 45.29
C ARG A 585 -37.83 -0.10 45.73
N ALA A 586 -38.52 -1.06 45.21
CA ALA A 586 -38.28 -2.50 45.49
C ALA A 586 -36.87 -2.92 45.05
N GLU A 587 -36.44 -2.51 43.86
CA GLU A 587 -35.10 -2.80 43.35
C GLU A 587 -34.02 -2.18 44.24
N LEU A 588 -34.21 -0.93 44.70
CA LEU A 588 -33.26 -0.27 45.59
C LEU A 588 -33.14 -1.00 46.94
N SER A 589 -34.27 -1.49 47.47
CA SER A 589 -34.30 -2.31 48.71
C SER A 589 -33.61 -3.66 48.51
N GLU A 590 -33.82 -4.32 47.37
CA GLU A 590 -33.14 -5.58 47.01
C GLU A 590 -31.63 -5.40 46.88
N VAL A 591 -31.20 -4.31 46.24
CA VAL A 591 -29.76 -3.95 46.10
C VAL A 591 -29.15 -3.70 47.47
N GLN A 592 -29.85 -2.97 48.35
CA GLN A 592 -29.39 -2.69 49.72
C GLN A 592 -29.16 -3.99 50.50
N GLU A 593 -30.13 -4.93 50.50
CA GLU A 593 -30.04 -6.22 51.18
C GLU A 593 -28.90 -7.09 50.61
N LYS A 594 -28.86 -7.21 49.30
CA LYS A 594 -27.86 -8.05 48.60
C LYS A 594 -26.44 -7.57 48.83
N MET A 595 -26.23 -6.25 48.85
CA MET A 595 -24.92 -5.64 49.03
C MET A 595 -24.57 -5.35 50.49
N GLN A 596 -25.51 -5.66 51.41
CA GLN A 596 -25.37 -5.40 52.85
C GLN A 596 -24.93 -3.97 53.17
N LEU A 597 -25.55 -2.98 52.49
CA LEU A 597 -25.15 -1.60 52.64
C LEU A 597 -25.33 -1.08 54.09
N PRO A 598 -24.38 -0.29 54.62
CA PRO A 598 -24.46 0.23 56.01
C PRO A 598 -25.46 1.38 56.16
N PHE A 599 -26.19 1.75 55.13
CA PHE A 599 -27.17 2.82 55.07
C PHE A 599 -28.42 2.39 54.31
N GLN A 600 -29.52 3.12 54.53
CA GLN A 600 -30.75 2.91 53.79
C GLN A 600 -30.64 3.53 52.38
N LEU A 601 -30.80 2.69 51.34
CA LEU A 601 -30.85 3.12 49.94
C LEU A 601 -32.30 3.33 49.53
N SER A 602 -32.76 4.58 49.49
CA SER A 602 -34.13 4.95 49.14
C SER A 602 -34.22 6.18 48.29
N ALA A 603 -35.34 6.38 47.63
CA ALA A 603 -35.61 7.54 46.78
C ALA A 603 -37.03 8.07 46.99
N SER A 604 -37.14 9.38 47.07
CA SER A 604 -38.39 10.13 47.00
C SER A 604 -38.85 10.25 45.57
N ILE A 605 -40.07 9.78 45.25
CA ILE A 605 -40.59 9.73 43.90
C ILE A 605 -41.96 10.42 43.84
N GLY A 606 -42.04 11.46 43.05
CA GLY A 606 -43.26 12.18 42.68
C GLY A 606 -43.64 11.94 41.23
N CYS A 607 -44.92 11.71 40.96
CA CYS A 607 -45.44 11.42 39.62
C CYS A 607 -46.55 12.43 39.26
N LEU A 608 -46.48 12.92 38.03
CA LEU A 608 -47.50 13.76 37.42
C LEU A 608 -47.91 13.17 36.07
N LEU A 609 -49.20 12.98 35.84
CA LEU A 609 -49.73 12.52 34.55
C LEU A 609 -50.20 13.74 33.75
N TYR A 610 -49.54 13.98 32.62
CA TYR A 610 -49.89 15.08 31.72
C TYR A 610 -50.86 14.56 30.65
N THR A 611 -52.12 14.90 30.80
CA THR A 611 -53.16 14.62 29.81
C THR A 611 -53.22 15.82 28.85
N SER A 612 -53.45 15.63 27.57
CA SER A 612 -53.63 16.75 26.61
C SER A 612 -54.47 17.89 27.19
N PRO A 613 -54.07 19.15 27.01
CA PRO A 613 -54.86 20.25 27.57
C PRO A 613 -56.27 20.20 27.02
N SER A 614 -57.24 20.44 27.93
CA SER A 614 -58.62 20.71 27.56
C SER A 614 -58.66 21.93 26.60
N PRO A 615 -59.62 22.00 25.65
CA PRO A 615 -59.71 23.14 24.73
C PRO A 615 -60.00 24.49 25.41
N ARG A 616 -59.84 24.61 26.72
CA ARG A 616 -60.14 25.80 27.51
C ARG A 616 -58.94 26.35 28.31
N ASP A 617 -57.74 25.83 28.15
CA ASP A 617 -56.52 26.37 28.81
C ASP A 617 -55.54 26.96 27.79
#